data_36c511882691e79674a57a78cb5ff23a
#
_entry.id   36c511882691e79674a57a78cb5ff23a
#
_cell.length_a   1.000
_cell.length_b   1.000
_cell.length_c   1.000
_cell.angle_alpha   90.00
_cell.angle_beta   90.00
_cell.angle_gamma   90.00
#
_symmetry.space_group_name_H-M   'P 1'
#
loop_
_entity.id
_entity.type
_entity.pdbx_description
1 polymer ?
#
loop_
_entity_poly.entity_id
_entity_poly.type
_entity_poly.pdbx_seq_one_letter_code
_entity_poly.pdbx_strand_id
1 'polypeptide(L)'
;DSEQYNLQWGNTLQVGQGTVSSGVDWQQQKIKPDSTTVKGEKSQRDAGIYLTAQQLVGPVTLEGAVRGDDHSEFGWHGTWQTSAAWEFVEGYRFIASYGTAFKAPNMSQLYGNFGNNTDLKPEESKQWEGGFEGLTGPVTWRISGYRNDIDNLIDSTGETNYVYYNVGKATIK
;
A
#
# COMPACT_ATOMS: atom_id res chain seq x y z
N ASP A 1 -9.12 -23.10 -9.90
CA ASP A 1 -8.07 -22.50 -10.72
C ASP A 1 -8.15 -20.98 -10.68
N SER A 2 -7.03 -20.31 -10.54
CA SER A 2 -6.96 -18.86 -10.61
C SER A 2 -5.99 -18.42 -11.69
N GLU A 3 -6.34 -17.36 -12.39
CA GLU A 3 -5.50 -16.75 -13.41
C GLU A 3 -5.29 -15.29 -13.08
N GLN A 4 -4.08 -14.79 -13.30
CA GLN A 4 -3.72 -13.41 -13.06
C GLN A 4 -2.95 -12.85 -14.24
N TYR A 5 -3.35 -11.67 -14.68
CA TYR A 5 -2.72 -10.93 -15.77
C TYR A 5 -2.27 -9.57 -15.25
N ASN A 6 -1.03 -9.17 -15.58
CA ASN A 6 -0.47 -7.89 -15.20
C ASN A 6 0.10 -7.20 -16.42
N LEU A 7 -0.17 -5.91 -16.54
CA LEU A 7 0.44 -5.03 -17.55
C LEU A 7 0.91 -3.77 -16.85
N GLN A 8 2.18 -3.38 -17.07
CA GLN A 8 2.77 -2.21 -16.43
C GLN A 8 3.54 -1.40 -17.46
N TRP A 9 3.42 -0.07 -17.35
CA TRP A 9 4.22 0.87 -18.10
C TRP A 9 4.66 2.01 -17.18
N GLY A 10 5.92 2.39 -17.27
CA GLY A 10 6.45 3.45 -16.44
C GLY A 10 7.57 4.21 -17.14
N ASN A 11 7.77 5.46 -16.74
CA ASN A 11 8.87 6.27 -17.17
C ASN A 11 9.45 7.08 -16.03
N THR A 12 10.71 7.49 -16.18
CA THR A 12 11.41 8.32 -15.22
C THR A 12 12.13 9.45 -15.96
N LEU A 13 11.91 10.68 -15.48
CA LEU A 13 12.55 11.88 -16.01
C LEU A 13 13.43 12.51 -14.93
N GLN A 14 14.59 13.01 -15.33
CA GLN A 14 15.40 13.83 -14.44
C GLN A 14 14.96 15.29 -14.57
N VAL A 15 14.65 15.91 -13.41
CA VAL A 15 14.19 17.29 -13.32
C VAL A 15 15.02 18.00 -12.25
N GLY A 16 15.87 18.93 -12.66
CA GLY A 16 16.75 19.63 -11.73
C GLY A 16 17.69 18.66 -11.00
N GLN A 17 17.71 18.72 -9.69
CA GLN A 17 18.48 17.81 -8.82
C GLN A 17 17.63 16.66 -8.29
N GLY A 18 16.70 16.20 -9.07
CA GLY A 18 15.83 15.11 -8.67
C GLY A 18 15.26 14.37 -9.85
N THR A 19 14.30 13.49 -9.55
CA THR A 19 13.64 12.66 -10.54
C THR A 19 12.13 12.73 -10.36
N VAL A 20 11.42 12.57 -11.48
CA VAL A 20 9.96 12.41 -11.49
C VAL A 20 9.65 11.13 -12.27
N SER A 21 8.93 10.23 -11.64
CA SER A 21 8.51 8.97 -12.25
C SER A 21 6.99 8.94 -12.35
N SER A 22 6.49 8.44 -13.47
CA SER A 22 5.05 8.22 -13.65
C SER A 22 4.82 6.90 -14.35
N GLY A 23 3.63 6.37 -14.18
CA GLY A 23 3.29 5.13 -14.84
C GLY A 23 1.84 4.74 -14.64
N VAL A 24 1.47 3.69 -15.36
CA VAL A 24 0.17 3.07 -15.28
C VAL A 24 0.35 1.58 -15.13
N ASP A 25 -0.54 0.94 -14.39
CA ASP A 25 -0.59 -0.51 -14.31
C ASP A 25 -2.02 -1.01 -14.42
N TRP A 26 -2.15 -2.23 -14.86
CA TRP A 26 -3.42 -2.91 -14.99
C TRP A 26 -3.25 -4.36 -14.55
N GLN A 27 -4.18 -4.80 -13.73
CA GLN A 27 -4.19 -6.15 -13.21
C GLN A 27 -5.58 -6.73 -13.34
N GLN A 28 -5.65 -7.98 -13.76
CA GLN A 28 -6.89 -8.74 -13.78
C GLN A 28 -6.67 -10.08 -13.10
N GLN A 29 -7.56 -10.43 -12.19
CA GLN A 29 -7.56 -11.70 -11.50
C GLN A 29 -8.87 -12.42 -11.80
N LYS A 30 -8.78 -13.67 -12.22
CA LYS A 30 -9.92 -14.55 -12.47
C LYS A 30 -9.83 -15.76 -11.57
N ILE A 31 -10.95 -16.15 -11.00
CA ILE A 31 -11.06 -17.37 -10.20
C ILE A 31 -12.17 -18.25 -10.74
N LYS A 32 -11.88 -19.52 -10.95
CA LYS A 32 -12.84 -20.56 -11.33
C LYS A 32 -13.00 -21.49 -10.13
N PRO A 33 -14.04 -21.33 -9.33
CA PRO A 33 -14.23 -22.20 -8.17
C PRO A 33 -14.63 -23.61 -8.63
N ASP A 34 -13.96 -24.61 -8.06
CA ASP A 34 -14.29 -26.02 -8.29
C ASP A 34 -15.50 -26.49 -7.47
N SER A 35 -16.12 -25.58 -6.74
CA SER A 35 -17.23 -25.88 -5.84
C SER A 35 -18.58 -25.82 -6.55
N THR A 36 -19.46 -26.74 -6.22
CA THR A 36 -20.85 -26.71 -6.69
C THR A 36 -21.68 -25.58 -6.06
N THR A 37 -21.17 -24.93 -5.03
CA THR A 37 -21.85 -23.84 -4.35
C THR A 37 -21.62 -22.47 -4.99
N VAL A 38 -20.52 -22.31 -5.73
CA VAL A 38 -20.24 -21.07 -6.48
C VAL A 38 -20.22 -21.41 -7.95
N LYS A 39 -21.20 -20.91 -8.66
CA LYS A 39 -21.32 -21.15 -10.10
C LYS A 39 -20.70 -20.00 -10.88
N GLY A 40 -19.85 -20.35 -11.85
CA GLY A 40 -19.29 -19.42 -12.80
C GLY A 40 -17.95 -18.82 -12.39
N GLU A 41 -17.40 -18.11 -13.33
CA GLU A 41 -16.11 -17.44 -13.22
C GLU A 41 -16.30 -16.08 -12.57
N LYS A 42 -15.45 -15.75 -11.57
CA LYS A 42 -15.40 -14.44 -10.96
C LYS A 42 -14.10 -13.74 -11.36
N SER A 43 -14.19 -12.44 -11.64
CA SER A 43 -13.04 -11.66 -12.02
C SER A 43 -13.01 -10.33 -11.30
N GLN A 44 -11.80 -9.86 -10.99
CA GLN A 44 -11.53 -8.52 -10.48
C GLN A 44 -10.50 -7.84 -11.37
N ARG A 45 -10.68 -6.55 -11.58
CA ARG A 45 -9.73 -5.72 -12.32
C ARG A 45 -9.32 -4.54 -11.45
N ASP A 46 -8.06 -4.17 -11.57
CA ASP A 46 -7.50 -3.00 -10.91
C ASP A 46 -6.62 -2.27 -11.91
N ALA A 47 -6.93 -1.01 -12.15
CA ALA A 47 -6.14 -0.14 -13.00
C ALA A 47 -5.59 1.00 -12.15
N GLY A 48 -4.30 1.23 -12.21
CA GLY A 48 -3.63 2.24 -11.40
C GLY A 48 -2.84 3.23 -12.24
N ILE A 49 -2.78 4.45 -11.73
CA ILE A 49 -1.91 5.50 -12.23
C ILE A 49 -1.10 6.04 -11.06
N TYR A 50 0.20 6.28 -11.26
CA TYR A 50 1.04 6.80 -10.19
C TYR A 50 1.97 7.89 -10.68
N LEU A 51 2.34 8.77 -9.74
CA LEU A 51 3.34 9.81 -9.91
C LEU A 51 4.20 9.86 -8.66
N THR A 52 5.51 9.76 -8.83
CA THR A 52 6.49 9.89 -7.73
C THR A 52 7.49 10.97 -8.07
N ALA A 53 7.95 11.69 -7.07
CA ALA A 53 8.95 12.73 -7.24
C ALA A 53 9.94 12.68 -6.09
N GLN A 54 11.21 12.90 -6.41
CA GLN A 54 12.27 13.04 -5.44
C GLN A 54 13.09 14.27 -5.81
N GLN A 55 13.31 15.15 -4.84
CA GLN A 55 14.08 16.38 -5.03
C GLN A 55 15.10 16.56 -3.92
N LEU A 56 16.30 16.97 -4.28
CA LEU A 56 17.34 17.37 -3.34
C LEU A 56 17.37 18.89 -3.25
N VAL A 57 17.11 19.42 -2.05
CA VAL A 57 17.09 20.87 -1.80
C VAL A 57 18.06 21.16 -0.66
N GLY A 58 19.33 21.49 -1.01
CA GLY A 58 20.38 21.68 -0.01
C GLY A 58 20.61 20.43 0.83
N PRO A 59 20.53 20.52 2.17
CA PRO A 59 20.70 19.37 3.05
C PRO A 59 19.43 18.51 3.19
N VAL A 60 18.35 18.82 2.48
CA VAL A 60 17.06 18.15 2.59
C VAL A 60 16.76 17.37 1.34
N THR A 61 16.40 16.09 1.51
CA THR A 61 15.85 15.25 0.45
C THR A 61 14.35 15.13 0.67
N LEU A 62 13.57 15.53 -0.33
CA LEU A 62 12.12 15.44 -0.29
C LEU A 62 11.63 14.37 -1.27
N GLU A 63 10.68 13.55 -0.83
CA GLU A 63 10.04 12.55 -1.66
C GLU A 63 8.52 12.67 -1.53
N GLY A 64 7.83 12.48 -2.64
CA GLY A 64 6.38 12.45 -2.65
C GLY A 64 5.90 11.45 -3.67
N ALA A 65 4.80 10.80 -3.40
CA ALA A 65 4.16 9.87 -4.31
C ALA A 65 2.65 9.96 -4.16
N VAL A 66 1.97 9.92 -5.29
CA VAL A 66 0.51 9.81 -5.34
C VAL A 66 0.15 8.67 -6.26
N ARG A 67 -0.91 7.97 -5.92
CA ARG A 67 -1.42 6.87 -6.71
C ARG A 67 -2.94 6.86 -6.68
N GLY A 68 -3.54 6.59 -7.82
CA GLY A 68 -4.97 6.37 -7.93
C GLY A 68 -5.21 4.98 -8.51
N ASP A 69 -6.08 4.22 -7.89
CA ASP A 69 -6.47 2.89 -8.32
C ASP A 69 -7.97 2.82 -8.54
N ASP A 70 -8.36 2.30 -9.71
CA ASP A 70 -9.76 2.03 -10.04
C ASP A 70 -9.98 0.52 -10.01
N HIS A 71 -10.68 0.07 -8.98
CA HIS A 71 -10.97 -1.35 -8.75
C HIS A 71 -12.39 -1.66 -9.20
N SER A 72 -12.58 -2.75 -9.94
CA SER A 72 -13.89 -3.13 -10.51
C SER A 72 -14.96 -3.39 -9.44
N GLU A 73 -14.55 -3.80 -8.23
CA GLU A 73 -15.47 -4.09 -7.12
C GLU A 73 -15.64 -2.90 -6.16
N PHE A 74 -14.57 -2.12 -5.93
CA PHE A 74 -14.54 -1.11 -4.88
C PHE A 74 -14.41 0.32 -5.40
N GLY A 75 -14.29 0.52 -6.72
CA GLY A 75 -14.23 1.84 -7.33
C GLY A 75 -12.87 2.50 -7.18
N TRP A 76 -12.86 3.82 -7.22
CA TRP A 76 -11.64 4.63 -7.20
C TRP A 76 -11.15 4.86 -5.78
N HIS A 77 -9.86 4.61 -5.57
CA HIS A 77 -9.17 4.90 -4.31
C HIS A 77 -7.84 5.60 -4.59
N GLY A 78 -7.62 6.72 -3.91
CA GLY A 78 -6.36 7.44 -3.97
C GLY A 78 -5.51 7.16 -2.73
N THR A 79 -4.21 7.00 -2.95
CA THR A 79 -3.22 6.89 -1.87
C THR A 79 -2.09 7.85 -2.15
N TRP A 80 -1.40 8.29 -1.08
CA TRP A 80 -0.27 9.18 -1.23
C TRP A 80 0.71 8.96 -0.08
N GLN A 81 1.96 9.32 -0.32
CA GLN A 81 2.98 9.31 0.71
C GLN A 81 3.95 10.46 0.49
N THR A 82 4.52 10.94 1.57
CA THR A 82 5.55 11.96 1.54
C THR A 82 6.59 11.66 2.60
N SER A 83 7.84 11.97 2.29
CA SER A 83 8.94 11.82 3.24
C SER A 83 9.93 12.94 3.05
N ALA A 84 10.64 13.24 4.14
CA ALA A 84 11.72 14.20 4.17
C ALA A 84 12.87 13.65 4.99
N ALA A 85 14.08 13.82 4.49
CA ALA A 85 15.31 13.50 5.22
C ALA A 85 16.15 14.77 5.28
N TRP A 86 16.51 15.17 6.49
CA TRP A 86 17.28 16.40 6.74
C TRP A 86 18.59 16.08 7.45
N GLU A 87 19.70 16.31 6.76
CA GLU A 87 21.03 16.23 7.35
C GLU A 87 21.34 17.57 8.02
N PHE A 88 20.97 17.71 9.30
CA PHE A 88 21.10 18.97 10.03
C PHE A 88 22.52 19.24 10.51
N VAL A 89 23.33 18.20 10.66
CA VAL A 89 24.77 18.25 10.96
C VAL A 89 25.41 17.09 10.21
N GLU A 90 26.64 17.28 9.73
CA GLU A 90 27.37 16.22 9.04
C GLU A 90 27.39 14.93 9.87
N GLY A 91 26.91 13.84 9.27
CA GLY A 91 26.80 12.55 9.92
C GLY A 91 25.52 12.31 10.72
N TYR A 92 24.60 13.29 10.81
CA TYR A 92 23.35 13.17 11.55
C TYR A 92 22.16 13.58 10.70
N ARG A 93 21.15 12.72 10.63
CA ARG A 93 19.95 12.94 9.82
C ARG A 93 18.69 12.76 10.64
N PHE A 94 17.71 13.62 10.37
CA PHE A 94 16.33 13.44 10.82
C PHE A 94 15.50 12.99 9.63
N ILE A 95 14.68 11.96 9.81
CA ILE A 95 13.83 11.40 8.76
C ILE A 95 12.40 11.39 9.27
N ALA A 96 11.47 11.89 8.46
CA ALA A 96 10.04 11.83 8.74
C ALA A 96 9.30 11.39 7.48
N SER A 97 8.30 10.54 7.65
CA SER A 97 7.45 10.09 6.56
C SER A 97 6.00 9.95 7.00
N TYR A 98 5.10 10.14 6.03
CA TYR A 98 3.68 9.93 6.20
C TYR A 98 3.14 9.31 4.91
N GLY A 99 2.28 8.33 5.03
CA GLY A 99 1.66 7.71 3.88
C GLY A 99 0.33 7.08 4.19
N THR A 100 -0.43 6.90 3.14
CA THR A 100 -1.68 6.15 3.16
C THR A 100 -1.54 4.91 2.29
N ALA A 101 -2.27 3.86 2.62
CA ALA A 101 -2.28 2.64 1.84
C ALA A 101 -3.70 2.08 1.74
N PHE A 102 -3.93 1.34 0.69
CA PHE A 102 -5.20 0.72 0.38
C PHE A 102 -4.95 -0.74 0.04
N LYS A 103 -5.76 -1.63 0.61
CA LYS A 103 -5.69 -3.06 0.30
C LYS A 103 -7.09 -3.61 0.10
N ALA A 104 -7.40 -4.02 -1.14
CA ALA A 104 -8.66 -4.66 -1.46
C ALA A 104 -8.70 -6.10 -0.94
N PRO A 105 -9.87 -6.62 -0.53
CA PRO A 105 -10.03 -8.04 -0.24
C PRO A 105 -9.67 -8.86 -1.48
N ASN A 106 -9.01 -9.99 -1.28
CA ASN A 106 -8.70 -10.87 -2.39
C ASN A 106 -9.92 -11.72 -2.79
N MET A 107 -9.81 -12.40 -3.94
CA MET A 107 -10.91 -13.21 -4.46
C MET A 107 -11.31 -14.34 -3.51
N SER A 108 -10.34 -14.93 -2.83
CA SER A 108 -10.61 -15.99 -1.84
C SER A 108 -11.40 -15.51 -0.64
N GLN A 109 -11.16 -14.29 -0.21
CA GLN A 109 -11.89 -13.68 0.90
C GLN A 109 -13.33 -13.32 0.52
N LEU A 110 -13.55 -12.89 -0.72
CA LEU A 110 -14.88 -12.52 -1.22
C LEU A 110 -15.70 -13.71 -1.71
N TYR A 111 -15.08 -14.63 -2.42
CA TYR A 111 -15.76 -15.69 -3.17
C TYR A 111 -15.20 -17.09 -2.94
N GLY A 112 -14.24 -17.27 -2.03
CA GLY A 112 -13.61 -18.56 -1.78
C GLY A 112 -14.56 -19.60 -1.17
N ASN A 113 -14.12 -20.86 -1.14
CA ASN A 113 -14.91 -21.97 -0.59
C ASN A 113 -15.02 -21.92 0.93
N PHE A 114 -14.12 -21.22 1.61
CA PHE A 114 -14.08 -21.14 3.06
C PHE A 114 -14.06 -19.67 3.48
N GLY A 115 -14.97 -19.30 4.39
CA GLY A 115 -14.96 -18.00 5.03
C GLY A 115 -15.22 -16.81 4.12
N ASN A 116 -15.85 -17.03 2.98
CA ASN A 116 -16.12 -15.94 2.05
C ASN A 116 -17.11 -14.92 2.62
N ASN A 117 -16.92 -13.65 2.25
CA ASN A 117 -17.81 -12.56 2.59
C ASN A 117 -17.78 -11.51 1.49
N THR A 118 -18.87 -11.38 0.74
CA THR A 118 -18.97 -10.43 -0.37
C THR A 118 -19.21 -8.99 0.09
N ASP A 119 -19.49 -8.77 1.38
CA ASP A 119 -19.70 -7.45 1.97
C ASP A 119 -18.42 -6.82 2.51
N LEU A 120 -17.26 -7.46 2.30
CA LEU A 120 -15.98 -6.93 2.76
C LEU A 120 -15.65 -5.59 2.08
N LYS A 121 -15.14 -4.66 2.89
CA LYS A 121 -14.63 -3.38 2.43
C LYS A 121 -13.11 -3.42 2.36
N PRO A 122 -12.48 -2.62 1.48
CA PRO A 122 -11.03 -2.51 1.44
C PRO A 122 -10.46 -1.98 2.75
N GLU A 123 -9.29 -2.48 3.12
CA GLU A 123 -8.53 -1.93 4.23
C GLU A 123 -7.89 -0.60 3.81
N GLU A 124 -7.99 0.41 4.66
CA GLU A 124 -7.32 1.68 4.50
C GLU A 124 -6.40 1.90 5.68
N SER A 125 -5.17 2.35 5.43
CA SER A 125 -4.20 2.60 6.50
C SER A 125 -3.54 3.94 6.35
N LYS A 126 -3.15 4.52 7.50
CA LYS A 126 -2.36 5.74 7.60
C LYS A 126 -1.15 5.43 8.46
N GLN A 127 0.03 5.79 7.97
CA GLN A 127 1.28 5.46 8.64
C GLN A 127 2.14 6.70 8.80
N TRP A 128 2.64 6.90 10.02
CA TRP A 128 3.62 7.92 10.35
C TRP A 128 4.91 7.24 10.80
N GLU A 129 6.02 7.76 10.37
CA GLU A 129 7.34 7.32 10.82
C GLU A 129 8.23 8.53 11.02
N GLY A 130 9.00 8.54 12.11
CA GLY A 130 10.00 9.55 12.36
C GLY A 130 11.21 8.93 13.03
N GLY A 131 12.39 9.44 12.72
CA GLY A 131 13.61 8.89 13.27
C GLY A 131 14.82 9.75 13.10
N PHE A 132 15.88 9.37 13.83
CA PHE A 132 17.20 9.98 13.75
C PHE A 132 18.21 8.90 13.39
N GLU A 133 19.16 9.26 12.55
CA GLU A 133 20.33 8.45 12.23
C GLU A 133 21.58 9.24 12.56
N GLY A 134 22.62 8.56 13.01
CA GLY A 134 23.88 9.22 13.29
C GLY A 134 25.07 8.30 13.16
N LEU A 135 26.22 8.92 12.96
CA LEU A 135 27.53 8.27 12.99
C LEU A 135 28.33 8.89 14.13
N THR A 136 28.59 8.09 15.16
CA THR A 136 29.39 8.53 16.33
C THR A 136 30.62 7.64 16.42
N GLY A 137 31.79 8.19 16.03
CA GLY A 137 33.01 7.42 15.93
C GLY A 137 32.85 6.27 14.93
N PRO A 138 33.16 5.01 15.33
CA PRO A 138 32.97 3.85 14.46
C PRO A 138 31.55 3.29 14.48
N VAL A 139 30.63 3.90 15.25
CA VAL A 139 29.27 3.37 15.46
C VAL A 139 28.26 4.12 14.61
N THR A 140 27.54 3.40 13.77
CA THR A 140 26.36 3.90 13.06
C THR A 140 25.11 3.45 13.83
N TRP A 141 24.20 4.39 14.12
CA TRP A 141 23.01 4.10 14.90
C TRP A 141 21.77 4.74 14.28
N ARG A 142 20.61 4.16 14.58
CA ARG A 142 19.31 4.66 14.16
C ARG A 142 18.28 4.44 15.25
N ILE A 143 17.49 5.49 15.50
CA ILE A 143 16.34 5.43 16.40
C ILE A 143 15.12 5.84 15.59
N SER A 144 14.06 5.04 15.57
CA SER A 144 12.84 5.37 14.86
C SER A 144 11.61 4.96 15.64
N GLY A 145 10.53 5.71 15.44
CA GLY A 145 9.21 5.39 15.95
C GLY A 145 8.21 5.43 14.81
N TYR A 146 7.17 4.62 14.91
CA TYR A 146 6.13 4.58 13.91
C TYR A 146 4.75 4.40 14.55
N ARG A 147 3.74 4.81 13.80
CA ARG A 147 2.34 4.54 14.12
C ARG A 147 1.60 4.18 12.85
N ASN A 148 0.79 3.14 12.89
CA ASN A 148 -0.02 2.69 11.78
C ASN A 148 -1.47 2.55 12.24
N ASP A 149 -2.36 3.34 11.66
CA ASP A 149 -3.79 3.26 11.89
C ASP A 149 -4.44 2.55 10.71
N ILE A 150 -5.16 1.46 10.96
CA ILE A 150 -5.79 0.66 9.94
C ILE A 150 -7.29 0.72 10.12
N ASP A 151 -8.01 1.14 9.07
CA ASP A 151 -9.47 1.12 9.02
C ASP A 151 -9.94 -0.08 8.20
N ASN A 152 -11.06 -0.68 8.61
CA ASN A 152 -11.68 -1.82 7.92
C ASN A 152 -10.75 -3.04 7.80
N LEU A 153 -9.94 -3.29 8.84
CA LEU A 153 -9.04 -4.45 8.84
C LEU A 153 -9.82 -5.74 8.57
N ILE A 154 -9.31 -6.53 7.63
CA ILE A 154 -9.91 -7.82 7.28
C ILE A 154 -9.33 -8.91 8.18
N ASP A 155 -10.20 -9.59 8.90
CA ASP A 155 -9.84 -10.68 9.78
C ASP A 155 -10.84 -11.82 9.62
N SER A 156 -10.56 -12.98 10.18
CA SER A 156 -11.44 -14.13 10.10
C SER A 156 -11.96 -14.53 11.49
N THR A 157 -13.22 -14.93 11.55
CA THR A 157 -13.78 -15.48 12.78
C THR A 157 -13.30 -16.91 12.97
N GLY A 158 -12.67 -17.17 14.10
CA GLY A 158 -11.70 -18.23 14.26
C GLY A 158 -12.16 -19.63 14.57
N GLU A 159 -13.38 -19.98 14.96
CA GLU A 159 -13.54 -21.30 15.60
C GLU A 159 -14.30 -22.35 14.80
N THR A 160 -15.31 -22.01 14.08
CA THR A 160 -16.11 -23.02 13.38
C THR A 160 -16.49 -22.64 11.96
N ASN A 161 -16.51 -21.35 11.66
CA ASN A 161 -16.78 -20.84 10.33
C ASN A 161 -15.79 -19.71 10.07
N TYR A 162 -14.74 -19.98 9.33
CA TYR A 162 -13.74 -18.96 8.96
C TYR A 162 -14.36 -17.93 8.01
N VAL A 163 -15.12 -17.00 8.56
CA VAL A 163 -15.72 -15.91 7.78
C VAL A 163 -14.87 -14.66 7.94
N TYR A 164 -14.46 -14.08 6.82
CA TYR A 164 -13.73 -12.81 6.83
C TYR A 164 -14.68 -11.66 7.12
N TYR A 165 -14.23 -10.70 7.90
CA TYR A 165 -15.00 -9.52 8.28
C TYR A 165 -14.08 -8.30 8.44
N ASN A 166 -14.68 -7.11 8.43
CA ASN A 166 -13.93 -5.89 8.66
C ASN A 166 -13.98 -5.51 10.15
N VAL A 167 -12.80 -5.32 10.74
CA VAL A 167 -12.65 -4.72 12.07
C VAL A 167 -12.66 -3.21 11.90
N GLY A 168 -13.37 -2.48 12.76
CA GLY A 168 -13.55 -1.04 12.60
C GLY A 168 -12.26 -0.26 12.54
N LYS A 169 -11.37 -0.44 13.52
CA LYS A 169 -10.07 0.26 13.55
C LYS A 169 -9.04 -0.56 14.29
N ALA A 170 -7.81 -0.49 13.81
CA ALA A 170 -6.64 -1.03 14.51
C ALA A 170 -5.51 -0.01 14.49
N THR A 171 -4.77 0.09 15.58
CA THR A 171 -3.61 0.99 15.70
C THR A 171 -2.40 0.17 16.14
N ILE A 172 -1.28 0.33 15.41
CA ILE A 172 0.00 -0.30 15.72
C ILE A 172 1.01 0.80 16.00
N LYS A 173 1.73 0.70 17.13
CA LYS A 173 2.76 1.68 17.57
C LYS A 173 4.10 1.00 17.79
#